data_a158b18e7ce56d15ddcf715e177b845c
#
_entry.id   a158b18e7ce56d15ddcf715e177b845c
#
_cell.length_a   1.000
_cell.length_b   1.000
_cell.length_c   1.000
_cell.angle_alpha   90.00
_cell.angle_beta   90.00
_cell.angle_gamma   90.00
#
_symmetry.space_group_name_H-M   'P 1'
#
loop_
_entity.id
_entity.type
_entity.pdbx_description
1 polymer ?
#
loop_
_entity_poly.entity_id
_entity_poly.type
_entity_poly.pdbx_seq_one_letter_code
_entity_poly.pdbx_strand_id
1 'polypeptide(L)'
;MAETEAYQHQAATALDISAARGTSSDPALKISHLVKEFKPSRSFREKHPERLTAQGMHRAVADISLQVYPGEVVVLLGANGAGKTTTLACAQGLTEPTSGTIQLLSEDPLLASPEMRASVGIMLQDGGLPNAVRPVPLLEHVAQMYANPYPVGELVDRLGIDAFNGTNIRRLSGGQKQRVSLAAALLGRPSVLFLDEPSAGLDPQSRNVVFDIIREQREAGVAIILTTHLIDDAQKLADYVYIIDDGQTVREGTVPELVSGDGIVRLHFTLEAPSPTRDDLLPVHLRTDVKLIEHMPYSLGGLGEYELRGPLTPEHLSAFTTALAHHYLMPNSLTMEPKTLEDVFLDISGRDIR
;
A
#
# COMPACT_ATOMS: atom_id res chain seq x y z
N MET A 1 -10.02 -4.03 37.61
CA MET A 1 -10.85 -2.97 36.98
C MET A 1 -10.19 -2.39 35.72
N ALA A 2 -8.88 -2.07 35.70
CA ALA A 2 -8.19 -1.56 34.51
C ALA A 2 -8.11 -2.54 33.33
N GLU A 3 -7.99 -3.85 33.58
CA GLU A 3 -7.97 -4.86 32.50
C GLU A 3 -9.35 -5.08 31.85
N THR A 4 -10.43 -4.86 32.57
CA THR A 4 -11.80 -5.02 32.04
C THR A 4 -12.19 -3.83 31.16
N GLU A 5 -11.72 -2.61 31.48
CA GLU A 5 -11.95 -1.42 30.66
C GLU A 5 -11.12 -1.48 29.35
N ALA A 6 -9.89 -2.01 29.39
CA ALA A 6 -9.07 -2.22 28.19
C ALA A 6 -9.72 -3.23 27.23
N TYR A 7 -10.33 -4.30 27.75
CA TYR A 7 -11.03 -5.29 26.96
C TYR A 7 -12.32 -4.76 26.32
N GLN A 8 -13.04 -3.89 27.03
CA GLN A 8 -14.25 -3.25 26.49
C GLN A 8 -13.93 -2.20 25.43
N HIS A 9 -12.80 -1.48 25.56
CA HIS A 9 -12.36 -0.52 24.55
C HIS A 9 -11.88 -1.22 23.26
N GLN A 10 -11.25 -2.39 23.38
CA GLN A 10 -10.79 -3.20 22.25
C GLN A 10 -11.93 -3.88 21.47
N ALA A 11 -13.00 -4.28 22.17
CA ALA A 11 -14.20 -4.85 21.53
C ALA A 11 -14.99 -3.77 20.77
N ALA A 12 -15.00 -2.54 21.24
CA ALA A 12 -15.64 -1.40 20.59
C ALA A 12 -14.92 -1.04 19.26
N THR A 13 -13.58 -1.09 19.23
CA THR A 13 -12.80 -0.75 18.04
C THR A 13 -13.04 -1.75 16.88
N ALA A 14 -13.15 -3.05 17.18
CA ALA A 14 -13.40 -4.08 16.16
C ALA A 14 -14.83 -4.04 15.57
N LEU A 15 -15.82 -3.63 16.38
CA LEU A 15 -17.21 -3.41 15.95
C LEU A 15 -17.35 -2.14 15.10
N ASP A 16 -16.54 -1.12 15.38
CA ASP A 16 -16.59 0.17 14.67
C ASP A 16 -16.05 0.08 13.24
N ILE A 17 -14.99 -0.71 13.02
CA ILE A 17 -14.37 -0.91 11.68
C ILE A 17 -15.36 -1.58 10.71
N SER A 18 -16.10 -2.60 11.15
CA SER A 18 -17.11 -3.29 10.33
C SER A 18 -18.30 -2.39 9.99
N ALA A 19 -18.73 -1.56 10.94
CA ALA A 19 -19.82 -0.61 10.71
C ALA A 19 -19.42 0.54 9.77
N ALA A 20 -18.17 1.00 9.83
CA ALA A 20 -17.65 2.05 8.95
C ALA A 20 -17.51 1.59 7.49
N ARG A 21 -17.28 0.27 7.25
CA ARG A 21 -17.15 -0.29 5.89
C ARG A 21 -18.48 -0.72 5.25
N GLY A 22 -19.60 -0.69 6.00
CA GLY A 22 -20.93 -1.05 5.47
C GLY A 22 -21.07 -2.52 5.03
N THR A 23 -20.17 -3.41 5.45
CA THR A 23 -20.15 -4.82 5.08
C THR A 23 -20.95 -5.64 6.08
N SER A 24 -21.94 -6.41 5.58
CA SER A 24 -22.74 -7.33 6.39
C SER A 24 -22.17 -8.76 6.43
N SER A 25 -21.02 -9.01 5.81
CA SER A 25 -20.37 -10.32 5.70
C SER A 25 -19.22 -10.46 6.71
N ASP A 26 -18.90 -11.71 7.08
CA ASP A 26 -17.70 -12.01 7.85
C ASP A 26 -16.46 -11.73 7.04
N PRO A 27 -15.34 -11.25 7.66
CA PRO A 27 -14.11 -11.02 6.95
C PRO A 27 -13.50 -12.32 6.43
N ALA A 28 -13.03 -12.31 5.18
CA ALA A 28 -12.30 -13.43 4.60
C ALA A 28 -10.90 -13.60 5.22
N LEU A 29 -10.29 -12.48 5.66
CA LEU A 29 -9.06 -12.47 6.47
C LEU A 29 -9.25 -11.54 7.66
N LYS A 30 -8.92 -12.04 8.86
CA LYS A 30 -8.87 -11.26 10.09
C LYS A 30 -7.54 -11.49 10.81
N ILE A 31 -6.83 -10.43 11.08
CA ILE A 31 -5.60 -10.42 11.89
C ILE A 31 -5.86 -9.56 13.12
N SER A 32 -5.49 -10.05 14.31
CA SER A 32 -5.65 -9.34 15.57
C SER A 32 -4.35 -9.36 16.35
N HIS A 33 -3.81 -8.17 16.62
CA HIS A 33 -2.61 -7.93 17.42
C HIS A 33 -1.41 -8.79 17.02
N LEU A 34 -1.15 -8.88 15.71
CA LEU A 34 -0.06 -9.67 15.16
C LEU A 34 1.29 -9.11 15.60
N VAL A 35 2.10 -9.97 16.21
CA VAL A 35 3.50 -9.72 16.52
C VAL A 35 4.35 -10.79 15.86
N LYS A 36 5.44 -10.38 15.20
CA LYS A 36 6.45 -11.29 14.68
C LYS A 36 7.84 -10.83 14.99
N GLU A 37 8.57 -11.69 15.73
CA GLU A 37 9.97 -11.51 16.07
C GLU A 37 10.82 -12.59 15.40
N PHE A 38 12.02 -12.20 14.97
CA PHE A 38 13.02 -13.10 14.41
C PHE A 38 14.30 -13.04 15.23
N LYS A 39 15.00 -14.18 15.32
CA LYS A 39 16.36 -14.20 15.83
C LYS A 39 17.28 -13.59 14.77
N PRO A 40 17.86 -12.39 14.98
CA PRO A 40 18.61 -11.70 13.97
C PRO A 40 19.96 -12.39 13.71
N SER A 41 20.44 -12.32 12.47
CA SER A 41 21.79 -12.74 12.11
C SER A 41 22.84 -11.87 12.82
N ARG A 42 24.09 -12.38 12.94
CA ARG A 42 25.19 -11.58 13.50
C ARG A 42 25.40 -10.27 12.74
N SER A 43 25.39 -10.33 11.43
CA SER A 43 25.54 -9.13 10.57
C SER A 43 24.41 -8.13 10.77
N PHE A 44 23.17 -8.57 10.98
CA PHE A 44 22.05 -7.68 11.26
C PHE A 44 22.20 -6.97 12.62
N ARG A 45 22.62 -7.70 13.67
CA ARG A 45 22.86 -7.13 15.01
C ARG A 45 23.96 -6.06 15.00
N GLU A 46 25.01 -6.28 14.20
CA GLU A 46 26.13 -5.33 14.09
C GLU A 46 25.73 -4.07 13.32
N LYS A 47 24.84 -4.19 12.31
CA LYS A 47 24.42 -3.08 11.46
C LYS A 47 23.22 -2.29 12.00
N HIS A 48 22.33 -2.95 12.73
CA HIS A 48 21.04 -2.39 13.19
C HIS A 48 20.76 -2.68 14.66
N PRO A 49 21.69 -2.30 15.59
CA PRO A 49 21.51 -2.53 17.03
C PRO A 49 20.25 -1.82 17.57
N GLU A 50 19.87 -0.69 16.97
CA GLU A 50 18.69 0.11 17.33
C GLU A 50 17.34 -0.59 17.04
N ARG A 51 17.35 -1.61 16.16
CA ARG A 51 16.16 -2.39 15.79
C ARG A 51 15.98 -3.65 16.61
N LEU A 52 16.76 -3.82 17.66
CA LEU A 52 16.69 -5.01 18.53
C LEU A 52 15.85 -4.72 19.77
N THR A 53 15.02 -5.68 20.14
CA THR A 53 14.33 -5.68 21.44
C THR A 53 15.33 -5.85 22.59
N ALA A 54 14.89 -5.61 23.84
CA ALA A 54 15.71 -5.84 25.02
C ALA A 54 16.22 -7.30 25.13
N GLN A 55 15.51 -8.26 24.50
CA GLN A 55 15.89 -9.67 24.41
C GLN A 55 16.82 -9.97 23.23
N GLY A 56 17.21 -8.96 22.45
CA GLY A 56 18.08 -9.10 21.30
C GLY A 56 17.42 -9.74 20.08
N MET A 57 16.09 -9.72 20.00
CA MET A 57 15.31 -10.14 18.84
C MET A 57 15.05 -8.98 17.90
N HIS A 58 14.88 -9.24 16.61
CA HIS A 58 14.39 -8.27 15.65
C HIS A 58 12.87 -8.39 15.55
N ARG A 59 12.14 -7.34 15.93
CA ARG A 59 10.69 -7.29 15.83
C ARG A 59 10.31 -6.73 14.46
N ALA A 60 9.92 -7.61 13.54
CA ALA A 60 9.53 -7.24 12.19
C ALA A 60 8.07 -6.78 12.10
N VAL A 61 7.20 -7.29 13.00
CA VAL A 61 5.82 -6.85 13.20
C VAL A 61 5.62 -6.64 14.69
N ALA A 62 5.18 -5.45 15.08
CA ALA A 62 5.09 -5.06 16.49
C ALA A 62 3.64 -5.12 17.02
N ASP A 63 2.69 -4.67 16.23
CA ASP A 63 1.24 -4.78 16.49
C ASP A 63 0.47 -4.42 15.21
N ILE A 64 -0.02 -5.41 14.48
CA ILE A 64 -0.86 -5.19 13.30
C ILE A 64 -2.19 -5.90 13.50
N SER A 65 -3.26 -5.13 13.36
CA SER A 65 -4.63 -5.65 13.28
C SER A 65 -5.25 -5.18 11.97
N LEU A 66 -5.86 -6.08 11.20
CA LEU A 66 -6.52 -5.76 9.94
C LEU A 66 -7.61 -6.75 9.59
N GLN A 67 -8.49 -6.33 8.68
CA GLN A 67 -9.55 -7.16 8.14
C GLN A 67 -9.66 -6.96 6.63
N VAL A 68 -10.00 -8.01 5.90
CA VAL A 68 -10.26 -7.99 4.46
C VAL A 68 -11.58 -8.70 4.20
N TYR A 69 -12.48 -8.06 3.48
CA TYR A 69 -13.80 -8.59 3.16
C TYR A 69 -13.86 -9.10 1.71
N PRO A 70 -14.80 -10.04 1.40
CA PRO A 70 -15.05 -10.45 0.02
C PRO A 70 -15.38 -9.25 -0.89
N GLY A 71 -14.72 -9.19 -2.06
CA GLY A 71 -14.89 -8.09 -3.01
C GLY A 71 -14.19 -6.78 -2.61
N GLU A 72 -13.26 -6.83 -1.66
CA GLU A 72 -12.48 -5.68 -1.20
C GLU A 72 -11.00 -5.83 -1.58
N VAL A 73 -10.38 -4.73 -1.98
CA VAL A 73 -8.93 -4.60 -2.13
C VAL A 73 -8.35 -3.83 -0.95
N VAL A 74 -7.65 -4.52 -0.07
CA VAL A 74 -6.91 -3.94 1.05
C VAL A 74 -5.44 -3.79 0.67
N VAL A 75 -4.90 -2.59 0.87
CA VAL A 75 -3.50 -2.29 0.58
C VAL A 75 -2.72 -2.08 1.87
N LEU A 76 -1.63 -2.82 2.06
CA LEU A 76 -0.60 -2.53 3.04
C LEU A 76 0.45 -1.62 2.40
N LEU A 77 0.40 -0.33 2.71
CA LEU A 77 1.32 0.68 2.22
C LEU A 77 2.43 0.95 3.25
N GLY A 78 3.67 1.05 2.81
CA GLY A 78 4.78 1.37 3.72
C GLY A 78 6.14 1.23 3.05
N ALA A 79 7.17 1.78 3.67
CA ALA A 79 8.54 1.69 3.19
C ALA A 79 9.07 0.24 3.18
N ASN A 80 10.18 0.00 2.50
CA ASN A 80 10.87 -1.28 2.55
C ASN A 80 11.35 -1.57 3.99
N GLY A 81 11.04 -2.78 4.47
CA GLY A 81 11.34 -3.18 5.86
C GLY A 81 10.32 -2.72 6.91
N ALA A 82 9.18 -2.14 6.51
CA ALA A 82 8.09 -1.76 7.44
C ALA A 82 7.31 -2.95 8.03
N GLY A 83 7.53 -4.19 7.55
CA GLY A 83 6.85 -5.38 8.07
C GLY A 83 5.77 -5.97 7.15
N LYS A 84 5.49 -5.36 5.99
CA LYS A 84 4.42 -5.74 5.05
C LYS A 84 4.50 -7.22 4.61
N THR A 85 5.61 -7.63 3.98
CA THR A 85 5.85 -9.00 3.53
C THR A 85 5.80 -10.00 4.68
N THR A 86 6.30 -9.62 5.87
CA THR A 86 6.22 -10.46 7.07
C THR A 86 4.78 -10.66 7.53
N THR A 87 3.97 -9.61 7.50
CA THR A 87 2.54 -9.67 7.80
C THR A 87 1.81 -10.60 6.84
N LEU A 88 2.07 -10.47 5.53
CA LEU A 88 1.52 -11.38 4.53
C LEU A 88 1.96 -12.83 4.77
N ALA A 89 3.25 -13.06 5.04
CA ALA A 89 3.77 -14.41 5.29
C ALA A 89 3.11 -15.08 6.49
N CYS A 90 2.80 -14.33 7.56
CA CYS A 90 2.01 -14.83 8.68
C CYS A 90 0.55 -15.10 8.27
N ALA A 91 -0.09 -14.18 7.54
CA ALA A 91 -1.46 -14.31 7.07
C ALA A 91 -1.67 -15.52 6.13
N GLN A 92 -0.65 -15.86 5.36
CA GLN A 92 -0.61 -17.01 4.45
C GLN A 92 -0.31 -18.35 5.14
N GLY A 93 0.01 -18.35 6.46
CA GLY A 93 0.45 -19.54 7.19
C GLY A 93 1.86 -20.01 6.82
N LEU A 94 2.64 -19.21 6.12
CA LEU A 94 4.04 -19.53 5.76
C LEU A 94 5.01 -19.29 6.93
N THR A 95 4.58 -18.48 7.90
CA THR A 95 5.39 -18.13 9.07
C THR A 95 4.50 -18.04 10.29
N GLU A 96 4.84 -18.77 11.35
CA GLU A 96 4.12 -18.73 12.62
C GLU A 96 4.28 -17.34 13.29
N PRO A 97 3.21 -16.68 13.75
CA PRO A 97 3.30 -15.45 14.52
C PRO A 97 3.97 -15.70 15.88
N THR A 98 4.62 -14.70 16.45
CA THR A 98 5.13 -14.75 17.83
C THR A 98 3.99 -14.61 18.83
N SER A 99 3.01 -13.76 18.51
CA SER A 99 1.74 -13.63 19.24
C SER A 99 0.68 -12.98 18.33
N GLY A 100 -0.55 -12.93 18.83
CA GLY A 100 -1.71 -12.50 18.06
C GLY A 100 -2.45 -13.67 17.42
N THR A 101 -3.53 -13.39 16.70
CA THR A 101 -4.36 -14.42 16.05
C THR A 101 -4.62 -14.05 14.60
N ILE A 102 -4.72 -15.08 13.76
CA ILE A 102 -5.04 -14.94 12.34
C ILE A 102 -6.15 -15.93 12.01
N GLN A 103 -7.18 -15.44 11.32
CA GLN A 103 -8.25 -16.25 10.74
C GLN A 103 -8.32 -15.96 9.25
N LEU A 104 -8.17 -16.99 8.43
CA LEU A 104 -8.28 -16.96 6.98
C LEU A 104 -9.39 -17.91 6.57
N LEU A 105 -10.45 -17.40 5.94
CA LEU A 105 -11.65 -18.17 5.62
C LEU A 105 -12.19 -18.94 6.84
N SER A 106 -12.15 -18.31 8.02
CA SER A 106 -12.57 -18.87 9.32
C SER A 106 -11.69 -19.99 9.88
N GLU A 107 -10.54 -20.29 9.27
CA GLU A 107 -9.55 -21.28 9.74
C GLU A 107 -8.25 -20.62 10.22
N ASP A 108 -7.46 -21.35 11.00
CA ASP A 108 -6.07 -20.97 11.28
C ASP A 108 -5.20 -21.31 10.06
N PRO A 109 -4.53 -20.33 9.42
CA PRO A 109 -3.74 -20.58 8.22
C PRO A 109 -2.54 -21.53 8.43
N LEU A 110 -2.06 -21.71 9.66
CA LEU A 110 -1.02 -22.70 9.98
C LEU A 110 -1.55 -24.15 9.92
N LEU A 111 -2.84 -24.33 10.14
CA LEU A 111 -3.53 -25.61 10.12
C LEU A 111 -4.42 -25.79 8.89
N ALA A 112 -4.19 -24.98 7.86
CA ALA A 112 -5.02 -24.87 6.67
C ALA A 112 -5.46 -26.23 6.10
N SER A 113 -6.78 -26.39 5.95
CA SER A 113 -7.39 -27.54 5.23
C SER A 113 -6.97 -27.55 3.75
N PRO A 114 -7.04 -28.70 3.07
CA PRO A 114 -6.84 -28.74 1.62
C PRO A 114 -7.78 -27.79 0.87
N GLU A 115 -9.02 -27.67 1.34
CA GLU A 115 -10.08 -26.82 0.78
C GLU A 115 -9.72 -25.35 0.93
N MET A 116 -9.25 -24.94 2.11
CA MET A 116 -8.78 -23.57 2.33
C MET A 116 -7.58 -23.26 1.42
N ARG A 117 -6.59 -24.17 1.36
CA ARG A 117 -5.42 -23.97 0.48
C ARG A 117 -5.79 -23.85 -1.00
N ALA A 118 -6.78 -24.61 -1.46
CA ALA A 118 -7.27 -24.52 -2.83
C ALA A 118 -8.02 -23.20 -3.12
N SER A 119 -8.55 -22.54 -2.07
CA SER A 119 -9.30 -21.29 -2.15
C SER A 119 -8.41 -20.03 -2.00
N VAL A 120 -7.10 -20.20 -1.84
CA VAL A 120 -6.14 -19.09 -1.62
C VAL A 120 -5.14 -19.02 -2.75
N GLY A 121 -5.03 -17.85 -3.38
CA GLY A 121 -4.00 -17.52 -4.35
C GLY A 121 -2.88 -16.72 -3.68
N ILE A 122 -1.62 -17.07 -3.94
CA ILE A 122 -0.47 -16.40 -3.36
C ILE A 122 0.52 -16.03 -4.45
N MET A 123 0.83 -14.74 -4.54
CA MET A 123 1.92 -14.19 -5.33
C MET A 123 2.99 -13.64 -4.39
N LEU A 124 4.14 -14.30 -4.34
CA LEU A 124 5.29 -13.87 -3.52
C LEU A 124 6.14 -12.84 -4.29
N GLN A 125 6.74 -11.91 -3.57
CA GLN A 125 7.65 -10.90 -4.12
C GLN A 125 8.84 -11.55 -4.83
N ASP A 126 9.51 -12.48 -4.14
CA ASP A 126 10.66 -13.24 -4.65
C ASP A 126 10.48 -14.74 -4.40
N GLY A 127 10.92 -15.57 -5.33
CA GLY A 127 10.86 -17.01 -5.19
C GLY A 127 9.53 -17.62 -5.62
N GLY A 128 9.18 -18.77 -5.05
CA GLY A 128 7.92 -19.49 -5.35
C GLY A 128 7.87 -20.20 -6.69
N LEU A 129 8.62 -19.75 -7.69
CA LEU A 129 8.63 -20.35 -9.02
C LEU A 129 9.87 -21.24 -9.22
N PRO A 130 9.71 -22.50 -9.72
CA PRO A 130 10.81 -23.38 -10.04
C PRO A 130 11.71 -22.80 -11.15
N ASN A 131 12.99 -22.67 -10.88
CA ASN A 131 13.94 -21.97 -11.74
C ASN A 131 14.24 -22.67 -13.09
N ALA A 132 14.11 -24.01 -13.18
CA ALA A 132 14.55 -24.82 -14.31
C ALA A 132 13.47 -25.09 -15.35
N VAL A 133 12.24 -24.67 -15.12
CA VAL A 133 11.09 -24.90 -16.00
C VAL A 133 10.72 -23.66 -16.82
N ARG A 134 9.93 -23.85 -17.88
CA ARG A 134 9.33 -22.78 -18.67
C ARG A 134 7.99 -22.35 -18.08
N PRO A 135 7.51 -21.10 -18.37
CA PRO A 135 6.26 -20.59 -17.82
C PRO A 135 5.03 -21.46 -18.10
N VAL A 136 4.70 -21.71 -19.37
CA VAL A 136 3.45 -22.41 -19.71
C VAL A 136 3.42 -23.84 -19.19
N PRO A 137 4.45 -24.70 -19.37
CA PRO A 137 4.48 -26.01 -18.73
C PRO A 137 4.33 -25.99 -17.20
N LEU A 138 4.85 -24.95 -16.53
CA LEU A 138 4.64 -24.79 -15.10
C LEU A 138 3.17 -24.50 -14.78
N LEU A 139 2.55 -23.55 -15.49
CA LEU A 139 1.15 -23.18 -15.28
C LEU A 139 0.19 -24.36 -15.57
N GLU A 140 0.45 -25.12 -16.63
CA GLU A 140 -0.29 -26.34 -16.95
C GLU A 140 -0.17 -27.39 -15.85
N HIS A 141 1.02 -27.57 -15.28
CA HIS A 141 1.25 -28.49 -14.17
C HIS A 141 0.51 -28.04 -12.91
N VAL A 142 0.60 -26.75 -12.56
CA VAL A 142 -0.11 -26.19 -11.39
C VAL A 142 -1.64 -26.27 -11.57
N ALA A 143 -2.15 -26.01 -12.78
CA ALA A 143 -3.57 -26.13 -13.08
C ALA A 143 -4.14 -27.52 -12.78
N GLN A 144 -3.36 -28.61 -12.98
CA GLN A 144 -3.77 -29.98 -12.68
C GLN A 144 -3.99 -30.25 -11.20
N MET A 145 -3.53 -29.37 -10.30
CA MET A 145 -3.74 -29.49 -8.86
C MET A 145 -5.14 -29.01 -8.43
N TYR A 146 -5.86 -28.32 -9.30
CA TYR A 146 -7.19 -27.77 -9.02
C TYR A 146 -8.29 -28.51 -9.75
N ALA A 147 -9.45 -28.66 -9.11
CA ALA A 147 -10.61 -29.33 -9.73
C ALA A 147 -11.23 -28.52 -10.88
N ASN A 148 -11.20 -27.17 -10.78
CA ASN A 148 -11.75 -26.26 -11.78
C ASN A 148 -10.81 -25.07 -12.00
N PRO A 149 -9.64 -25.28 -12.63
CA PRO A 149 -8.67 -24.22 -12.81
C PRO A 149 -9.17 -23.14 -13.77
N TYR A 150 -8.59 -21.95 -13.65
CA TYR A 150 -8.72 -20.92 -14.67
C TYR A 150 -8.04 -21.43 -15.96
N PRO A 151 -8.60 -21.17 -17.17
CA PRO A 151 -7.98 -21.61 -18.41
C PRO A 151 -6.58 -21.03 -18.57
N VAL A 152 -5.57 -21.89 -18.64
CA VAL A 152 -4.15 -21.46 -18.71
C VAL A 152 -3.92 -20.55 -19.91
N GLY A 153 -4.50 -20.87 -21.07
CA GLY A 153 -4.36 -20.07 -22.30
C GLY A 153 -4.81 -18.63 -22.13
N GLU A 154 -5.95 -18.40 -21.44
CA GLU A 154 -6.46 -17.04 -21.21
C GLU A 154 -5.51 -16.21 -20.33
N LEU A 155 -4.92 -16.81 -19.29
CA LEU A 155 -3.94 -16.13 -18.44
C LEU A 155 -2.63 -15.85 -19.18
N VAL A 156 -2.19 -16.81 -20.01
CA VAL A 156 -1.00 -16.69 -20.85
C VAL A 156 -1.15 -15.53 -21.82
N ASP A 157 -2.27 -15.46 -22.53
CA ASP A 157 -2.57 -14.41 -23.51
C ASP A 157 -2.67 -13.03 -22.82
N ARG A 158 -3.46 -12.94 -21.76
CA ARG A 158 -3.69 -11.67 -21.05
C ARG A 158 -2.42 -11.09 -20.44
N LEU A 159 -1.57 -11.93 -19.87
CA LEU A 159 -0.32 -11.54 -19.23
C LEU A 159 0.87 -11.50 -20.22
N GLY A 160 0.63 -11.78 -21.50
CA GLY A 160 1.65 -11.75 -22.55
C GLY A 160 2.81 -12.72 -22.28
N ILE A 161 2.51 -13.89 -21.67
CA ILE A 161 3.52 -14.87 -21.26
C ILE A 161 4.12 -15.60 -22.48
N ASP A 162 3.37 -15.74 -23.56
CA ASP A 162 3.82 -16.38 -24.79
C ASP A 162 5.08 -15.73 -25.37
N ALA A 163 5.22 -14.42 -25.25
CA ALA A 163 6.37 -13.69 -25.77
C ALA A 163 7.72 -14.18 -25.20
N PHE A 164 7.72 -14.84 -24.05
CA PHE A 164 8.94 -15.33 -23.38
C PHE A 164 8.85 -16.80 -22.92
N ASN A 165 7.80 -17.53 -23.32
CA ASN A 165 7.60 -18.93 -22.93
C ASN A 165 8.74 -19.87 -23.35
N GLY A 166 9.54 -19.48 -24.36
CA GLY A 166 10.75 -20.24 -24.77
C GLY A 166 11.89 -20.22 -23.75
N THR A 167 11.82 -19.36 -22.72
CA THR A 167 12.88 -19.08 -21.73
C THR A 167 12.56 -19.69 -20.39
N ASN A 168 13.54 -20.33 -19.73
CA ASN A 168 13.37 -20.84 -18.36
C ASN A 168 13.23 -19.70 -17.37
N ILE A 169 12.42 -19.90 -16.31
CA ILE A 169 12.07 -18.91 -15.29
C ILE A 169 13.29 -18.22 -14.68
N ARG A 170 14.41 -18.93 -14.44
CA ARG A 170 15.64 -18.33 -13.90
C ARG A 170 16.22 -17.19 -14.76
N ARG A 171 15.93 -17.17 -16.07
CA ARG A 171 16.45 -16.18 -17.04
C ARG A 171 15.45 -15.06 -17.35
N LEU A 172 14.24 -15.13 -16.81
CA LEU A 172 13.22 -14.10 -16.97
C LEU A 172 13.61 -12.84 -16.19
N SER A 173 13.20 -11.70 -16.73
CA SER A 173 13.25 -10.43 -15.98
C SER A 173 12.34 -10.47 -14.76
N GLY A 174 12.51 -9.54 -13.81
CA GLY A 174 11.63 -9.42 -12.63
C GLY A 174 10.16 -9.31 -13.02
N GLY A 175 9.83 -8.41 -13.94
CA GLY A 175 8.45 -8.23 -14.41
C GLY A 175 7.88 -9.43 -15.14
N GLN A 176 8.70 -10.18 -15.90
CA GLN A 176 8.26 -11.44 -16.52
C GLN A 176 7.94 -12.51 -15.45
N LYS A 177 8.78 -12.63 -14.43
CA LYS A 177 8.52 -13.53 -13.29
C LYS A 177 7.25 -13.17 -12.55
N GLN A 178 7.02 -11.89 -12.31
CA GLN A 178 5.80 -11.42 -11.66
C GLN A 178 4.54 -11.78 -12.43
N ARG A 179 4.53 -11.62 -13.76
CA ARG A 179 3.40 -12.03 -14.60
C ARG A 179 3.12 -13.54 -14.51
N VAL A 180 4.17 -14.37 -14.49
CA VAL A 180 4.01 -15.83 -14.29
C VAL A 180 3.51 -16.14 -12.87
N SER A 181 4.01 -15.45 -11.84
CA SER A 181 3.60 -15.65 -10.46
C SER A 181 2.13 -15.25 -10.24
N LEU A 182 1.68 -14.13 -10.83
CA LEU A 182 0.29 -13.71 -10.82
C LEU A 182 -0.60 -14.75 -11.53
N ALA A 183 -0.20 -15.22 -12.72
CA ALA A 183 -0.93 -16.29 -13.41
C ALA A 183 -1.10 -17.53 -12.53
N ALA A 184 -0.03 -17.97 -11.88
CA ALA A 184 -0.06 -19.13 -10.99
C ALA A 184 -0.99 -18.92 -9.79
N ALA A 185 -1.01 -17.73 -9.19
CA ALA A 185 -1.89 -17.38 -8.06
C ALA A 185 -3.38 -17.38 -8.44
N LEU A 186 -3.71 -17.10 -9.70
CA LEU A 186 -5.09 -17.04 -10.19
C LEU A 186 -5.65 -18.40 -10.63
N LEU A 187 -4.79 -19.40 -10.89
CA LEU A 187 -5.21 -20.68 -11.47
C LEU A 187 -6.30 -21.40 -10.68
N GLY A 188 -6.25 -21.33 -9.35
CA GLY A 188 -7.21 -21.98 -8.46
C GLY A 188 -8.58 -21.29 -8.39
N ARG A 189 -8.82 -20.18 -9.07
CA ARG A 189 -10.01 -19.32 -8.88
C ARG A 189 -10.19 -18.98 -7.40
N PRO A 190 -9.22 -18.31 -6.79
CA PRO A 190 -9.18 -18.13 -5.33
C PRO A 190 -10.32 -17.26 -4.83
N SER A 191 -10.78 -17.53 -3.59
CA SER A 191 -11.65 -16.63 -2.84
C SER A 191 -10.87 -15.53 -2.10
N VAL A 192 -9.58 -15.80 -1.80
CA VAL A 192 -8.66 -14.83 -1.21
C VAL A 192 -7.36 -14.78 -2.03
N LEU A 193 -6.91 -13.59 -2.38
CA LEU A 193 -5.73 -13.37 -3.19
C LEU A 193 -4.71 -12.50 -2.44
N PHE A 194 -3.53 -13.04 -2.18
CA PHE A 194 -2.39 -12.33 -1.61
C PHE A 194 -1.40 -11.94 -2.71
N LEU A 195 -1.07 -10.65 -2.79
CA LEU A 195 -0.18 -10.09 -3.80
C LEU A 195 0.95 -9.29 -3.13
N ASP A 196 2.17 -9.81 -3.15
CA ASP A 196 3.32 -9.08 -2.59
C ASP A 196 4.03 -8.30 -3.71
N GLU A 197 3.91 -6.96 -3.69
CA GLU A 197 4.49 -6.03 -4.66
C GLU A 197 4.12 -6.35 -6.12
N PRO A 198 2.83 -6.52 -6.51
CA PRO A 198 2.42 -7.09 -7.79
C PRO A 198 2.82 -6.27 -9.02
N SER A 199 3.09 -4.99 -8.87
CA SER A 199 3.42 -4.06 -9.95
C SER A 199 4.91 -3.68 -10.00
N ALA A 200 5.71 -4.12 -9.04
CA ALA A 200 7.10 -3.72 -8.93
C ALA A 200 7.92 -4.16 -10.16
N GLY A 201 8.66 -3.22 -10.76
CA GLY A 201 9.51 -3.51 -11.92
C GLY A 201 8.77 -3.82 -13.21
N LEU A 202 7.45 -3.60 -13.28
CA LEU A 202 6.67 -3.65 -14.51
C LEU A 202 6.76 -2.34 -15.29
N ASP A 203 6.76 -2.44 -16.62
CA ASP A 203 6.51 -1.30 -17.48
C ASP A 203 5.03 -0.80 -17.32
N PRO A 204 4.73 0.46 -17.71
CA PRO A 204 3.39 1.02 -17.49
C PRO A 204 2.25 0.22 -18.14
N GLN A 205 2.49 -0.40 -19.29
CA GLN A 205 1.48 -1.19 -19.99
C GLN A 205 1.20 -2.50 -19.24
N SER A 206 2.24 -3.22 -18.85
CA SER A 206 2.13 -4.45 -18.04
C SER A 206 1.48 -4.18 -16.68
N ARG A 207 1.80 -3.04 -16.05
CA ARG A 207 1.20 -2.61 -14.78
C ARG A 207 -0.32 -2.41 -14.91
N ASN A 208 -0.79 -1.76 -15.99
CA ASN A 208 -2.21 -1.59 -16.23
C ASN A 208 -2.95 -2.92 -16.38
N VAL A 209 -2.36 -3.89 -17.10
CA VAL A 209 -2.94 -5.24 -17.23
C VAL A 209 -3.11 -5.92 -15.86
N VAL A 210 -2.09 -5.81 -14.98
CA VAL A 210 -2.18 -6.33 -13.60
C VAL A 210 -3.28 -5.64 -12.83
N PHE A 211 -3.42 -4.32 -12.95
CA PHE A 211 -4.48 -3.56 -12.27
C PHE A 211 -5.88 -3.95 -12.74
N ASP A 212 -6.05 -4.16 -14.03
CA ASP A 212 -7.33 -4.58 -14.60
C ASP A 212 -7.71 -5.99 -14.10
N ILE A 213 -6.75 -6.92 -14.01
CA ILE A 213 -6.96 -8.23 -13.42
C ILE A 213 -7.37 -8.11 -11.94
N ILE A 214 -6.70 -7.27 -11.16
CA ILE A 214 -7.04 -7.07 -9.74
C ILE A 214 -8.46 -6.55 -9.60
N ARG A 215 -8.88 -5.56 -10.41
CA ARG A 215 -10.24 -5.02 -10.40
C ARG A 215 -11.29 -6.06 -10.77
N GLU A 216 -11.03 -6.86 -11.79
CA GLU A 216 -11.93 -7.95 -12.20
C GLU A 216 -12.08 -9.01 -11.09
N GLN A 217 -10.98 -9.40 -10.43
CA GLN A 217 -11.06 -10.33 -9.30
C GLN A 217 -11.85 -9.73 -8.14
N ARG A 218 -11.66 -8.44 -7.85
CA ARG A 218 -12.48 -7.72 -6.86
C ARG A 218 -13.96 -7.74 -7.21
N GLU A 219 -14.31 -7.41 -8.46
CA GLU A 219 -15.70 -7.41 -8.95
C GLU A 219 -16.32 -8.83 -8.93
N ALA A 220 -15.48 -9.86 -9.09
CA ALA A 220 -15.90 -11.26 -8.94
C ALA A 220 -16.08 -11.69 -7.47
N GLY A 221 -15.86 -10.80 -6.49
CA GLY A 221 -16.06 -11.06 -5.07
C GLY A 221 -14.83 -11.61 -4.35
N VAL A 222 -13.66 -11.65 -4.99
CA VAL A 222 -12.41 -12.10 -4.35
C VAL A 222 -11.95 -11.08 -3.31
N ALA A 223 -11.61 -11.53 -2.12
CA ALA A 223 -10.94 -10.72 -1.10
C ALA A 223 -9.46 -10.57 -1.47
N ILE A 224 -8.97 -9.36 -1.64
CA ILE A 224 -7.61 -9.12 -2.11
C ILE A 224 -6.84 -8.33 -1.07
N ILE A 225 -5.67 -8.84 -0.70
CA ILE A 225 -4.70 -8.10 0.11
C ILE A 225 -3.40 -7.98 -0.66
N LEU A 226 -2.92 -6.75 -0.82
CA LEU A 226 -1.66 -6.51 -1.51
C LEU A 226 -0.74 -5.60 -0.70
N THR A 227 0.56 -5.80 -0.89
CA THR A 227 1.57 -4.88 -0.38
C THR A 227 2.08 -4.01 -1.51
N THR A 228 2.41 -2.78 -1.20
CA THR A 228 3.16 -1.92 -2.09
C THR A 228 3.91 -0.83 -1.30
N HIS A 229 4.99 -0.33 -1.89
CA HIS A 229 5.63 0.92 -1.49
C HIS A 229 5.29 2.06 -2.46
N LEU A 230 4.54 1.77 -3.53
CA LEU A 230 4.12 2.73 -4.55
C LEU A 230 2.75 3.31 -4.19
N ILE A 231 2.73 4.57 -3.85
CA ILE A 231 1.52 5.29 -3.43
C ILE A 231 0.47 5.31 -4.53
N ASP A 232 0.90 5.50 -5.77
CA ASP A 232 0.03 5.45 -6.94
C ASP A 232 -0.78 4.15 -7.08
N ASP A 233 -0.18 3.00 -6.68
CA ASP A 233 -0.87 1.72 -6.71
C ASP A 233 -1.98 1.69 -5.68
N ALA A 234 -1.68 2.15 -4.46
CA ALA A 234 -2.66 2.26 -3.39
C ALA A 234 -3.83 3.17 -3.80
N GLN A 235 -3.55 4.36 -4.37
CA GLN A 235 -4.58 5.29 -4.83
C GLN A 235 -5.49 4.72 -5.93
N LYS A 236 -4.95 3.86 -6.82
CA LYS A 236 -5.68 3.31 -7.97
C LYS A 236 -6.46 2.04 -7.68
N LEU A 237 -6.04 1.27 -6.69
CA LEU A 237 -6.55 -0.07 -6.43
C LEU A 237 -7.29 -0.21 -5.10
N ALA A 238 -6.90 0.55 -4.07
CA ALA A 238 -7.36 0.30 -2.71
C ALA A 238 -8.82 0.74 -2.49
N ASP A 239 -9.60 -0.14 -1.89
CA ASP A 239 -10.82 0.23 -1.18
C ASP A 239 -10.47 0.71 0.24
N TYR A 240 -9.46 0.08 0.85
CA TYR A 240 -8.98 0.42 2.18
C TYR A 240 -7.45 0.30 2.27
N VAL A 241 -6.81 1.21 2.98
CA VAL A 241 -5.36 1.27 3.12
C VAL A 241 -4.97 1.18 4.58
N TYR A 242 -4.00 0.33 4.89
CA TYR A 242 -3.26 0.33 6.15
C TYR A 242 -1.86 0.86 5.88
N ILE A 243 -1.52 2.00 6.47
CA ILE A 243 -0.16 2.55 6.39
C ILE A 243 0.67 1.93 7.51
N ILE A 244 1.70 1.18 7.12
CA ILE A 244 2.56 0.43 8.03
C ILE A 244 3.92 1.12 8.12
N ASP A 245 4.35 1.40 9.35
CA ASP A 245 5.70 1.87 9.64
C ASP A 245 6.23 1.17 10.89
N ASP A 246 7.49 0.74 10.85
CA ASP A 246 8.21 0.01 11.92
C ASP A 246 7.39 -1.14 12.56
N GLY A 247 6.68 -1.91 11.71
CA GLY A 247 5.88 -3.06 12.13
C GLY A 247 4.55 -2.74 12.81
N GLN A 248 4.09 -1.52 12.72
CA GLN A 248 2.80 -1.07 13.28
C GLN A 248 1.91 -0.41 12.25
N THR A 249 0.60 -0.49 12.44
CA THR A 249 -0.34 0.33 11.69
C THR A 249 -0.33 1.73 12.29
N VAL A 250 0.13 2.72 11.52
CA VAL A 250 0.20 4.12 11.96
C VAL A 250 -1.01 4.93 11.52
N ARG A 251 -1.65 4.53 10.42
CA ARG A 251 -2.91 5.11 9.94
C ARG A 251 -3.66 4.09 9.08
N GLU A 252 -4.98 4.19 9.07
CA GLU A 252 -5.82 3.34 8.22
C GLU A 252 -7.09 4.08 7.82
N GLY A 253 -7.69 3.68 6.71
CA GLY A 253 -8.92 4.26 6.17
C GLY A 253 -9.05 4.05 4.67
N THR A 254 -10.16 4.50 4.11
CA THR A 254 -10.30 4.67 2.66
C THR A 254 -9.37 5.76 2.16
N VAL A 255 -9.00 5.73 0.88
CA VAL A 255 -8.16 6.79 0.29
C VAL A 255 -8.76 8.17 0.51
N PRO A 256 -10.09 8.41 0.27
CA PRO A 256 -10.71 9.70 0.58
C PRO A 256 -10.60 10.12 2.05
N GLU A 257 -10.82 9.21 3.00
CA GLU A 257 -10.72 9.51 4.44
C GLU A 257 -9.30 9.89 4.84
N LEU A 258 -8.29 9.16 4.35
CA LEU A 258 -6.89 9.43 4.64
C LEU A 258 -6.43 10.79 4.11
N VAL A 259 -6.94 11.17 2.94
CA VAL A 259 -6.59 12.43 2.25
C VAL A 259 -7.38 13.61 2.82
N SER A 260 -8.66 13.42 3.21
CA SER A 260 -9.54 14.49 3.66
C SER A 260 -9.32 14.90 5.13
N GLY A 261 -8.61 14.09 5.92
CA GLY A 261 -8.61 14.15 7.39
C GLY A 261 -8.16 15.47 8.02
N ASP A 262 -7.35 16.29 7.36
CA ASP A 262 -6.78 17.51 7.93
C ASP A 262 -7.24 18.80 7.23
N GLY A 263 -8.07 18.70 6.17
CA GLY A 263 -8.50 19.87 5.37
C GLY A 263 -7.35 20.63 4.70
N ILE A 264 -6.15 20.02 4.65
CA ILE A 264 -4.97 20.66 4.08
C ILE A 264 -5.06 20.65 2.56
N VAL A 265 -4.87 21.81 1.99
CA VAL A 265 -4.83 22.05 0.54
C VAL A 265 -3.47 22.64 0.21
N ARG A 266 -2.96 22.31 -0.97
CA ARG A 266 -1.73 22.85 -1.53
C ARG A 266 -2.06 23.76 -2.69
N LEU A 267 -1.52 24.98 -2.65
CA LEU A 267 -1.57 25.92 -3.74
C LEU A 267 -0.17 26.05 -4.32
N HIS A 268 0.12 25.33 -5.40
CA HIS A 268 1.36 25.43 -6.14
C HIS A 268 1.32 26.60 -7.10
N PHE A 269 2.40 27.36 -7.16
CA PHE A 269 2.53 28.47 -8.11
C PHE A 269 3.98 28.69 -8.54
N THR A 270 4.15 29.20 -9.76
CA THR A 270 5.46 29.55 -10.30
C THR A 270 5.51 31.02 -10.64
N LEU A 271 6.66 31.65 -10.35
CA LEU A 271 6.89 33.07 -10.60
C LEU A 271 8.22 33.29 -11.36
N GLU A 272 8.25 34.31 -12.22
CA GLU A 272 9.48 34.85 -12.83
C GLU A 272 10.18 35.89 -11.91
N ALA A 273 9.92 35.79 -10.62
CA ALA A 273 10.46 36.68 -9.61
C ALA A 273 10.57 35.93 -8.26
N PRO A 274 11.37 36.41 -7.29
CA PRO A 274 11.31 35.90 -5.92
C PRO A 274 9.90 36.00 -5.37
N SER A 275 9.43 34.96 -4.67
CA SER A 275 8.15 35.02 -3.99
C SER A 275 8.16 36.07 -2.87
N PRO A 276 7.08 36.84 -2.70
CA PRO A 276 6.84 37.55 -1.45
C PRO A 276 6.80 36.57 -0.28
N THR A 277 7.08 37.07 0.92
CA THR A 277 7.00 36.26 2.14
C THR A 277 5.55 35.83 2.41
N ARG A 278 5.33 34.77 3.21
CA ARG A 278 3.98 34.37 3.64
C ARG A 278 3.23 35.56 4.26
N ASP A 279 3.95 36.43 4.98
CA ASP A 279 3.37 37.57 5.69
C ASP A 279 2.97 38.70 4.75
N ASP A 280 3.55 38.77 3.56
CA ASP A 280 3.13 39.66 2.48
C ASP A 280 1.97 39.08 1.68
N LEU A 281 1.91 37.75 1.57
CA LEU A 281 0.88 37.04 0.80
C LEU A 281 -0.46 36.90 1.52
N LEU A 282 -0.43 36.82 2.86
CA LEU A 282 -1.63 36.58 3.66
C LEU A 282 -1.77 37.59 4.81
N PRO A 283 -2.99 38.10 5.07
CA PRO A 283 -3.29 38.89 6.26
C PRO A 283 -3.17 38.06 7.53
N VAL A 284 -2.91 38.69 8.68
CA VAL A 284 -2.60 38.06 9.96
C VAL A 284 -3.60 36.96 10.37
N HIS A 285 -4.90 37.21 10.14
CA HIS A 285 -5.97 36.26 10.52
C HIS A 285 -6.04 34.99 9.64
N LEU A 286 -5.35 34.97 8.47
CA LEU A 286 -5.29 33.83 7.56
C LEU A 286 -3.94 33.10 7.59
N ARG A 287 -3.02 33.44 8.50
CA ARG A 287 -1.70 32.83 8.58
C ARG A 287 -1.64 31.56 9.42
N THR A 288 -2.68 31.32 10.21
CA THR A 288 -2.70 30.16 11.13
C THR A 288 -2.66 28.88 10.33
N ASP A 289 -1.72 28.01 10.67
CA ASP A 289 -1.50 26.70 10.04
C ASP A 289 -1.19 26.71 8.53
N VAL A 290 -0.87 27.89 7.95
CA VAL A 290 -0.45 28.03 6.57
C VAL A 290 1.07 28.22 6.49
N LYS A 291 1.73 27.41 5.67
CA LYS A 291 3.18 27.49 5.39
C LYS A 291 3.43 27.88 3.93
N LEU A 292 4.44 28.72 3.72
CA LEU A 292 5.01 28.94 2.39
C LEU A 292 6.28 28.06 2.29
N ILE A 293 6.34 27.22 1.27
CA ILE A 293 7.44 26.31 0.96
C ILE A 293 8.02 26.74 -0.37
N GLU A 294 9.33 26.82 -0.44
CA GLU A 294 10.08 27.08 -1.66
C GLU A 294 10.69 25.77 -2.14
N HIS A 295 10.21 25.25 -3.27
CA HIS A 295 10.72 24.01 -3.88
C HIS A 295 11.94 24.29 -4.76
N MET A 296 11.87 25.37 -5.55
CA MET A 296 12.95 25.85 -6.39
C MET A 296 13.05 27.36 -6.26
N PRO A 297 14.20 27.89 -5.77
CA PRO A 297 14.40 29.32 -5.67
C PRO A 297 14.45 29.97 -7.05
N TYR A 298 13.90 31.18 -7.16
CA TYR A 298 14.04 31.98 -8.37
C TYR A 298 15.52 32.19 -8.70
N SER A 299 15.86 31.96 -9.96
CA SER A 299 17.17 32.32 -10.52
C SER A 299 17.00 33.18 -11.76
N LEU A 300 17.97 34.05 -12.05
CA LEU A 300 17.94 34.94 -13.21
C LEU A 300 17.70 34.16 -14.51
N GLY A 301 16.54 34.38 -15.13
CA GLY A 301 16.11 33.69 -16.36
C GLY A 301 15.42 32.35 -16.14
N GLY A 302 15.07 31.97 -14.90
CA GLY A 302 14.33 30.77 -14.53
C GLY A 302 13.02 31.11 -13.82
N LEU A 303 12.25 30.07 -13.51
CA LEU A 303 11.03 30.15 -12.70
C LEU A 303 11.35 29.74 -11.27
N GLY A 304 10.83 30.46 -10.28
CA GLY A 304 10.75 30.01 -8.91
C GLY A 304 9.50 29.16 -8.72
N GLU A 305 9.60 28.05 -7.99
CA GLU A 305 8.50 27.15 -7.67
C GLU A 305 8.18 27.20 -6.19
N TYR A 306 6.93 27.50 -5.88
CA TYR A 306 6.47 27.78 -4.52
C TYR A 306 5.16 27.04 -4.22
N GLU A 307 4.92 26.78 -2.93
CA GLU A 307 3.69 26.15 -2.44
C GLU A 307 3.20 26.86 -1.17
N LEU A 308 1.92 27.23 -1.15
CA LEU A 308 1.20 27.53 0.09
C LEU A 308 0.48 26.26 0.55
N ARG A 309 0.78 25.79 1.76
CA ARG A 309 0.21 24.57 2.35
C ARG A 309 -0.51 24.90 3.64
N GLY A 310 -1.76 24.46 3.75
CA GLY A 310 -2.57 24.66 4.95
C GLY A 310 -4.05 24.44 4.72
N PRO A 311 -4.91 24.76 5.70
CA PRO A 311 -6.35 24.71 5.56
C PRO A 311 -6.87 25.89 4.70
N LEU A 312 -6.50 25.88 3.41
CA LEU A 312 -6.77 26.98 2.49
C LEU A 312 -8.28 27.06 2.16
N THR A 313 -8.85 28.24 2.35
CA THR A 313 -10.25 28.57 2.02
C THR A 313 -10.29 29.51 0.82
N PRO A 314 -11.47 29.76 0.21
CA PRO A 314 -11.63 30.77 -0.81
C PRO A 314 -11.11 32.17 -0.41
N GLU A 315 -11.17 32.50 0.90
CA GLU A 315 -10.64 33.76 1.43
C GLU A 315 -9.12 33.83 1.34
N HIS A 316 -8.42 32.72 1.62
CA HIS A 316 -6.96 32.61 1.41
C HIS A 316 -6.59 32.84 -0.04
N LEU A 317 -7.32 32.23 -0.97
CA LEU A 317 -7.06 32.41 -2.41
C LEU A 317 -7.28 33.85 -2.85
N SER A 318 -8.34 34.50 -2.36
CA SER A 318 -8.60 35.91 -2.63
C SER A 318 -7.48 36.81 -2.09
N ALA A 319 -7.07 36.59 -0.83
CA ALA A 319 -5.98 37.35 -0.22
C ALA A 319 -4.65 37.17 -0.98
N PHE A 320 -4.32 35.90 -1.32
CA PHE A 320 -3.12 35.56 -2.08
C PHE A 320 -3.09 36.26 -3.46
N THR A 321 -4.18 36.17 -4.23
CA THR A 321 -4.22 36.81 -5.56
C THR A 321 -4.19 38.33 -5.46
N THR A 322 -4.78 38.91 -4.43
CA THR A 322 -4.71 40.35 -4.14
C THR A 322 -3.27 40.78 -3.81
N ALA A 323 -2.59 39.99 -3.00
CA ALA A 323 -1.19 40.27 -2.66
C ALA A 323 -0.26 40.20 -3.89
N LEU A 324 -0.42 39.17 -4.73
CA LEU A 324 0.33 39.10 -6.00
C LEU A 324 0.09 40.35 -6.89
N ALA A 325 -1.15 40.80 -6.98
CA ALA A 325 -1.47 42.00 -7.72
C ALA A 325 -0.81 43.26 -7.14
N HIS A 326 -0.74 43.38 -5.80
CA HIS A 326 -0.03 44.47 -5.14
C HIS A 326 1.49 44.46 -5.42
N HIS A 327 2.07 43.30 -5.58
CA HIS A 327 3.48 43.12 -5.93
C HIS A 327 3.72 43.14 -7.45
N TYR A 328 2.69 43.40 -8.28
CA TYR A 328 2.75 43.35 -9.75
C TYR A 328 3.26 42.01 -10.29
N LEU A 329 2.95 40.93 -9.60
CA LEU A 329 3.37 39.56 -9.93
C LEU A 329 2.17 38.80 -10.58
N MET A 330 2.46 38.17 -11.71
CA MET A 330 1.53 37.23 -12.36
C MET A 330 2.14 35.85 -12.32
N PRO A 331 1.47 34.85 -11.72
CA PRO A 331 2.00 33.48 -11.72
C PRO A 331 1.94 32.89 -13.14
N ASN A 332 3.00 32.17 -13.54
CA ASN A 332 3.04 31.42 -14.80
C ASN A 332 2.16 30.17 -14.73
N SER A 333 2.08 29.60 -13.55
CA SER A 333 1.14 28.54 -13.22
C SER A 333 0.56 28.73 -11.82
N LEU A 334 -0.68 28.30 -11.63
CA LEU A 334 -1.37 28.29 -10.35
C LEU A 334 -2.25 27.04 -10.32
N THR A 335 -1.91 26.10 -9.43
CA THR A 335 -2.64 24.83 -9.29
C THR A 335 -3.01 24.61 -7.85
N MET A 336 -4.27 24.33 -7.60
CA MET A 336 -4.77 24.00 -6.27
C MET A 336 -5.05 22.49 -6.19
N GLU A 337 -4.34 21.82 -5.34
CA GLU A 337 -4.42 20.37 -5.19
C GLU A 337 -4.81 20.01 -3.75
N PRO A 338 -5.76 19.08 -3.59
CA PRO A 338 -6.01 18.51 -2.28
C PRO A 338 -4.78 17.73 -1.82
N LYS A 339 -4.67 17.49 -0.52
CA LYS A 339 -3.66 16.60 0.06
C LYS A 339 -3.71 15.24 -0.66
N THR A 340 -2.56 14.68 -0.96
CA THR A 340 -2.43 13.35 -1.58
C THR A 340 -2.10 12.29 -0.53
N LEU A 341 -2.23 11.02 -0.87
CA LEU A 341 -1.80 9.92 0.00
C LEU A 341 -0.26 9.96 0.23
N GLU A 342 0.50 10.55 -0.71
CA GLU A 342 1.93 10.80 -0.57
C GLU A 342 2.23 11.78 0.58
N ASP A 343 1.45 12.84 0.68
CA ASP A 343 1.59 13.79 1.79
C ASP A 343 1.27 13.17 3.13
N VAL A 344 0.23 12.34 3.17
CA VAL A 344 -0.12 11.59 4.38
C VAL A 344 1.04 10.69 4.79
N PHE A 345 1.66 10.01 3.84
CA PHE A 345 2.80 9.14 4.11
C PHE A 345 4.05 9.93 4.57
N LEU A 346 4.35 11.05 3.92
CA LEU A 346 5.48 11.92 4.29
C LEU A 346 5.30 12.53 5.69
N ASP A 347 4.08 12.96 6.02
CA ASP A 347 3.77 13.50 7.36
C ASP A 347 4.01 12.46 8.48
N ILE A 348 3.77 11.18 8.18
CA ILE A 348 3.95 10.07 9.13
C ILE A 348 5.41 9.62 9.21
N SER A 349 6.03 9.37 8.07
CA SER A 349 7.36 8.75 8.01
C SER A 349 8.50 9.75 8.20
N GLY A 350 8.25 11.04 7.96
CA GLY A 350 9.28 12.09 7.96
C GLY A 350 10.42 11.82 6.96
N ARG A 351 10.22 10.91 6.01
CA ARG A 351 11.20 10.47 5.02
C ARG A 351 10.58 10.42 3.63
N ASP A 352 11.29 10.97 2.65
CA ASP A 352 10.94 10.77 1.24
C ASP A 352 11.00 9.27 0.88
N ILE A 353 9.96 8.77 0.22
CA ILE A 353 10.02 7.47 -0.46
C ILE A 353 10.91 7.67 -1.68
N ARG A 354 12.13 7.18 -1.62
CA ARG A 354 13.05 7.12 -2.76
C ARG A 354 13.15 5.70 -3.29
#